data_2cac8f163af04ae277e04a5fd302f86a
#
_entry.id   2cac8f163af04ae277e04a5fd302f86a
#
_cell.length_a   1.000
_cell.length_b   1.000
_cell.length_c   1.000
_cell.angle_alpha   90.00
_cell.angle_beta   90.00
_cell.angle_gamma   90.00
#
_symmetry.space_group_name_H-M   'P 1'
#
loop_
_entity.id
_entity.type
_entity.pdbx_description
1 polymer ?
#
loop_
_entity_poly.entity_id
_entity_poly.type
_entity_poly.pdbx_seq_one_letter_code
_entity_poly.pdbx_strand_id
1 'polypeptide(L)'
;MKQICVIGVGYVGLVTAACFADLGNRVVALDVDEQRVANLKKGTMPIYEPGLEELVKRNTKSGRLSFTTSYAEALKGVEFAFIAVGTPSGVDGNADLQYVDAAARSIAKNMTAPLIIINKSTVPIGT
;
A
#
# COMPACT_ATOMS: atom_id res chain seq x y z
N MET A 1 8.10 -2.69 17.06
CA MET A 1 7.92 -2.99 15.63
C MET A 1 6.48 -3.38 15.36
N LYS A 2 5.86 -2.75 14.38
CA LYS A 2 4.49 -3.04 13.97
C LYS A 2 4.46 -3.81 12.67
N GLN A 3 3.39 -4.57 12.44
CA GLN A 3 3.13 -5.27 11.18
C GLN A 3 2.11 -4.44 10.40
N ILE A 4 2.52 -3.91 9.27
CA ILE A 4 1.73 -2.94 8.49
C ILE A 4 1.55 -3.43 7.06
N CYS A 5 0.33 -3.30 6.54
CA CYS A 5 0.04 -3.48 5.13
C CYS A 5 -0.30 -2.12 4.52
N VAL A 6 0.29 -1.80 3.37
CA VAL A 6 -0.05 -0.59 2.62
C VAL A 6 -0.63 -1.02 1.28
N ILE A 7 -1.85 -0.62 1.00
CA ILE A 7 -2.58 -0.99 -0.22
C ILE A 7 -2.55 0.17 -1.19
N GLY A 8 -1.94 -0.06 -2.34
CA GLY A 8 -1.67 0.93 -3.35
C GLY A 8 -0.22 1.38 -3.30
N VAL A 9 0.53 1.16 -4.38
CA VAL A 9 1.94 1.54 -4.45
C VAL A 9 2.20 2.61 -5.51
N GLY A 10 1.25 3.54 -5.65
CA GLY A 10 1.48 4.80 -6.31
C GLY A 10 2.37 5.68 -5.44
N TYR A 11 2.39 6.98 -5.70
CA TYR A 11 3.28 7.90 -4.98
C TYR A 11 3.08 7.84 -3.46
N VAL A 12 1.85 8.09 -3.00
CA VAL A 12 1.56 8.17 -1.56
C VAL A 12 1.80 6.83 -0.87
N GLY A 13 1.32 5.74 -1.46
CA GLY A 13 1.46 4.41 -0.86
C GLY A 13 2.91 3.97 -0.77
N LEU A 14 3.69 4.18 -1.83
CA LEU A 14 5.09 3.77 -1.85
C LEU A 14 5.92 4.57 -0.84
N VAL A 15 5.73 5.88 -0.77
CA VAL A 15 6.41 6.74 0.21
C VAL A 15 6.03 6.32 1.64
N THR A 16 4.74 6.10 1.88
CA THR A 16 4.24 5.66 3.18
C THR A 16 4.89 4.33 3.60
N ALA A 17 4.88 3.36 2.70
CA ALA A 17 5.46 2.04 2.97
C ALA A 17 6.95 2.11 3.26
N ALA A 18 7.69 2.84 2.44
CA ALA A 18 9.14 2.98 2.60
C ALA A 18 9.50 3.68 3.91
N CYS A 19 8.79 4.74 4.25
CA CYS A 19 9.04 5.48 5.49
C CYS A 19 8.73 4.67 6.74
N PHE A 20 7.61 3.96 6.77
CA PHE A 20 7.29 3.10 7.91
C PHE A 20 8.29 1.96 8.08
N ALA A 21 8.75 1.37 6.96
CA ALA A 21 9.77 0.34 7.00
C ALA A 21 11.08 0.89 7.55
N ASP A 22 11.44 2.09 7.13
CA ASP A 22 12.68 2.73 7.58
C ASP A 22 12.66 3.06 9.06
N LEU A 23 11.47 3.27 9.63
CA LEU A 23 11.30 3.48 11.07
C LEU A 23 11.39 2.17 11.87
N GLY A 24 11.59 1.04 11.22
CA GLY A 24 11.78 -0.24 11.89
C GLY A 24 10.56 -1.16 11.86
N ASN A 25 9.50 -0.78 11.17
CA ASN A 25 8.31 -1.63 11.06
C ASN A 25 8.44 -2.64 9.93
N ARG A 26 7.71 -3.74 10.04
CA ARG A 26 7.59 -4.70 8.95
C ARG A 26 6.40 -4.28 8.08
N VAL A 27 6.67 -4.01 6.81
CA VAL A 27 5.66 -3.48 5.88
C VAL A 27 5.54 -4.37 4.66
N VAL A 28 4.31 -4.76 4.35
CA VAL A 28 3.98 -5.42 3.08
C VAL A 28 3.17 -4.42 2.26
N ALA A 29 3.69 -4.06 1.10
CA ALA A 29 3.01 -3.15 0.19
C ALA A 29 2.34 -3.96 -0.92
N LEU A 30 1.05 -3.69 -1.13
CA LEU A 30 0.23 -4.44 -2.07
C LEU A 30 -0.29 -3.53 -3.17
N ASP A 31 -0.32 -4.04 -4.38
CA ASP A 31 -1.05 -3.41 -5.49
C ASP A 31 -1.65 -4.51 -6.35
N VAL A 32 -2.79 -4.21 -6.96
CA VAL A 32 -3.44 -5.15 -7.89
C VAL A 32 -2.75 -5.18 -9.25
N ASP A 33 -1.94 -4.18 -9.55
CA ASP A 33 -1.17 -4.09 -10.79
C ASP A 33 0.07 -4.98 -10.70
N GLU A 34 0.00 -6.14 -11.36
CA GLU A 34 1.06 -7.14 -11.34
C GLU A 34 2.39 -6.60 -11.91
N GLN A 35 2.32 -5.77 -12.95
CA GLN A 35 3.52 -5.20 -13.57
C GLN A 35 4.21 -4.23 -12.62
N ARG A 36 3.44 -3.41 -11.91
CA ARG A 36 3.98 -2.46 -10.94
C ARG A 36 4.69 -3.19 -9.81
N VAL A 37 4.07 -4.23 -9.27
CA VAL A 37 4.68 -5.05 -8.22
C VAL A 37 5.93 -5.75 -8.72
N ALA A 38 5.90 -6.32 -9.92
CA ALA A 38 7.06 -6.98 -10.52
C ALA A 38 8.23 -6.01 -10.69
N ASN A 39 7.97 -4.79 -11.14
CA ASN A 39 9.00 -3.77 -11.31
C ASN A 39 9.63 -3.38 -9.97
N LEU A 40 8.80 -3.21 -8.94
CA LEU A 40 9.29 -2.87 -7.60
C LEU A 40 10.15 -3.98 -7.01
N LYS A 41 9.79 -5.24 -7.24
CA LYS A 41 10.60 -6.39 -6.80
C LYS A 41 11.96 -6.42 -7.48
N LYS A 42 12.05 -5.90 -8.70
CA LYS A 42 13.32 -5.80 -9.44
C LYS A 42 14.13 -4.56 -9.06
N GLY A 43 13.57 -3.67 -8.25
CA GLY A 43 14.21 -2.41 -7.88
C GLY A 43 13.93 -1.26 -8.84
N THR A 44 13.03 -1.45 -9.80
CA THR A 44 12.64 -0.40 -10.74
C THR A 44 11.58 0.48 -10.12
N MET A 45 11.89 1.76 -9.95
CA MET A 45 10.97 2.71 -9.30
C MET A 45 9.97 3.28 -10.31
N PRO A 46 8.66 3.30 -9.97
CA PRO A 46 7.65 3.88 -10.85
C PRO A 46 7.66 5.40 -10.83
N ILE A 47 8.29 6.01 -9.84
CA ILE A 47 8.30 7.45 -9.61
C ILE A 47 9.72 7.87 -9.26
N TYR A 48 10.13 9.03 -9.76
CA TYR A 48 11.38 9.65 -9.33
C TYR A 48 11.09 10.58 -8.15
N GLU A 49 11.66 10.23 -6.99
CA GLU A 49 11.60 11.06 -5.79
C GLU A 49 12.97 10.96 -5.11
N PRO A 50 13.64 12.09 -4.86
CA PRO A 50 14.97 12.05 -4.23
C PRO A 50 14.96 11.27 -2.92
N GLY A 51 15.86 10.31 -2.82
CA GLY A 51 16.02 9.48 -1.63
C GLY A 51 15.06 8.29 -1.52
N LEU A 52 13.98 8.27 -2.29
CA LEU A 52 12.99 7.18 -2.19
C LEU A 52 13.56 5.85 -2.66
N GLU A 53 14.30 5.83 -3.75
CA GLU A 53 14.90 4.61 -4.27
C GLU A 53 15.84 3.96 -3.25
N GLU A 54 16.65 4.77 -2.57
CA GLU A 54 17.52 4.28 -1.51
C GLU A 54 16.76 3.69 -0.34
N LEU A 55 15.69 4.35 0.09
CA LEU A 55 14.83 3.85 1.17
C LEU A 55 14.24 2.51 0.80
N VAL A 56 13.70 2.39 -0.41
CA VAL A 56 13.10 1.15 -0.88
C VAL A 56 14.13 0.04 -0.94
N LYS A 57 15.28 0.29 -1.56
CA LYS A 57 16.36 -0.70 -1.68
C LYS A 57 16.87 -1.16 -0.32
N ARG A 58 17.14 -0.23 0.57
CA ARG A 58 17.65 -0.53 1.91
C ARG A 58 16.67 -1.39 2.70
N ASN A 59 15.40 -1.05 2.66
CA ASN A 59 14.39 -1.76 3.43
C ASN A 59 13.94 -3.08 2.83
N THR A 60 13.99 -3.23 1.49
CA THR A 60 13.75 -4.52 0.86
C THR A 60 14.91 -5.48 1.14
N LYS A 61 16.13 -4.99 1.11
CA LYS A 61 17.31 -5.80 1.42
C LYS A 61 17.30 -6.30 2.85
N SER A 62 16.85 -5.47 3.80
CA SER A 62 16.77 -5.85 5.22
C SER A 62 15.59 -6.76 5.54
N GLY A 63 14.67 -6.97 4.60
CA GLY A 63 13.47 -7.77 4.80
C GLY A 63 12.33 -7.03 5.49
N ARG A 64 12.47 -5.74 5.77
CA ARG A 64 11.40 -4.95 6.40
C ARG A 64 10.32 -4.51 5.42
N LEU A 65 10.65 -4.42 4.14
CA LEU A 65 9.69 -4.01 3.10
C LEU A 65 9.59 -5.09 2.03
N SER A 66 8.39 -5.49 1.70
CA SER A 66 8.12 -6.45 0.63
C SER A 66 6.91 -6.02 -0.17
N PHE A 67 6.76 -6.56 -1.38
CA PHE A 67 5.69 -6.22 -2.31
C PHE A 67 4.93 -7.48 -2.72
N THR A 68 3.61 -7.38 -2.88
CA THR A 68 2.78 -8.50 -3.31
C THR A 68 1.52 -8.02 -4.01
N THR A 69 0.89 -8.91 -4.77
CA THR A 69 -0.45 -8.71 -5.33
C THR A 69 -1.51 -9.46 -4.51
N SER A 70 -1.11 -10.27 -3.54
CA SER A 70 -1.99 -11.14 -2.77
C SER A 70 -2.43 -10.50 -1.46
N TYR A 71 -3.73 -10.25 -1.30
CA TYR A 71 -4.29 -9.76 -0.04
C TYR A 71 -4.11 -10.76 1.10
N ALA A 72 -4.28 -12.05 0.81
CA ALA A 72 -4.11 -13.09 1.83
C ALA A 72 -2.70 -13.07 2.42
N GLU A 73 -1.70 -12.91 1.56
CA GLU A 73 -0.30 -12.82 1.98
C GLU A 73 -0.03 -11.51 2.73
N ALA A 74 -0.54 -10.39 2.18
CA ALA A 74 -0.28 -9.06 2.73
C ALA A 74 -0.88 -8.86 4.11
N LEU A 75 -2.04 -9.46 4.38
CA LEU A 75 -2.77 -9.26 5.63
C LEU A 75 -2.40 -10.24 6.73
N LYS A 76 -1.53 -11.19 6.45
CA LYS A 76 -1.15 -12.21 7.44
C LYS A 76 -0.38 -11.57 8.60
N GLY A 77 -0.95 -11.62 9.79
CA GLY A 77 -0.32 -11.08 11.01
C GLY A 77 -0.27 -9.56 11.09
N VAL A 78 -1.02 -8.87 10.25
CA VAL A 78 -0.99 -7.42 10.15
C VAL A 78 -1.89 -6.77 11.22
N GLU A 79 -1.40 -5.69 11.82
CA GLU A 79 -2.12 -4.91 12.82
C GLU A 79 -2.78 -3.68 12.22
N PHE A 80 -2.18 -3.09 11.18
CA PHE A 80 -2.65 -1.88 10.51
C PHE A 80 -2.68 -2.08 9.00
N ALA A 81 -3.76 -1.64 8.36
CA ALA A 81 -3.86 -1.63 6.90
C ALA A 81 -4.16 -0.20 6.44
N PHE A 82 -3.24 0.37 5.67
CA PHE A 82 -3.40 1.70 5.07
C PHE A 82 -3.93 1.56 3.66
N ILE A 83 -5.05 2.22 3.38
CA ILE A 83 -5.59 2.29 2.02
C ILE A 83 -5.08 3.57 1.38
N ALA A 84 -4.23 3.43 0.37
CA ALA A 84 -3.59 4.54 -0.34
C ALA A 84 -3.74 4.39 -1.86
N VAL A 85 -4.90 3.94 -2.29
CA VAL A 85 -5.22 3.76 -3.72
C VAL A 85 -5.62 5.08 -4.35
N GLY A 86 -5.53 5.16 -5.69
CA GLY A 86 -5.93 6.35 -6.41
C GLY A 86 -7.42 6.62 -6.33
N THR A 87 -7.79 7.89 -6.33
CA THR A 87 -9.17 8.34 -6.39
C THR A 87 -9.31 9.37 -7.52
N PRO A 88 -9.18 8.92 -8.79
CA PRO A 88 -9.25 9.83 -9.92
C PRO A 88 -10.64 10.46 -10.03
N SER A 89 -10.73 11.61 -10.70
CA SER A 89 -12.02 12.25 -10.95
C SER A 89 -12.85 11.36 -11.88
N GLY A 90 -14.12 11.16 -11.52
CA GLY A 90 -15.09 10.49 -12.37
C GLY A 90 -15.60 11.38 -13.49
N VAL A 91 -16.48 10.84 -14.31
CA VAL A 91 -17.07 11.54 -15.46
C VAL A 91 -17.81 12.82 -15.02
N ASP A 92 -18.38 12.80 -13.83
CA ASP A 92 -19.13 13.91 -13.24
C ASP A 92 -18.26 14.90 -12.46
N GLY A 93 -16.93 14.69 -12.44
CA GLY A 93 -15.99 15.54 -11.70
C GLY A 93 -15.81 15.17 -10.23
N ASN A 94 -16.60 14.24 -9.71
CA ASN A 94 -16.44 13.74 -8.34
C ASN A 94 -15.36 12.68 -8.28
N ALA A 95 -14.78 12.46 -7.10
CA ALA A 95 -13.78 11.41 -6.91
C ALA A 95 -14.38 10.03 -7.17
N ASP A 96 -13.67 9.21 -7.93
CA ASP A 96 -14.06 7.82 -8.19
C ASP A 96 -13.57 6.96 -7.03
N LEU A 97 -14.51 6.43 -6.25
CA LEU A 97 -14.22 5.66 -5.06
C LEU A 97 -14.19 4.15 -5.29
N GLN A 98 -14.29 3.69 -6.54
CA GLN A 98 -14.32 2.25 -6.81
C GLN A 98 -13.08 1.51 -6.29
N TYR A 99 -11.91 2.15 -6.35
CA TYR A 99 -10.67 1.54 -5.86
C TYR A 99 -10.61 1.45 -4.34
N VAL A 100 -11.14 2.47 -3.65
CA VAL A 100 -11.23 2.45 -2.18
C VAL A 100 -12.22 1.36 -1.74
N ASP A 101 -13.37 1.28 -2.41
CA ASP A 101 -14.38 0.26 -2.12
C ASP A 101 -13.82 -1.16 -2.36
N ALA A 102 -13.16 -1.36 -3.49
CA ALA A 102 -12.56 -2.66 -3.82
C ALA A 102 -11.51 -3.07 -2.79
N ALA A 103 -10.67 -2.13 -2.36
CA ALA A 103 -9.65 -2.39 -1.34
C ALA A 103 -10.29 -2.77 -0.01
N ALA A 104 -11.30 -2.02 0.44
CA ALA A 104 -11.98 -2.31 1.70
C ALA A 104 -12.65 -3.68 1.68
N ARG A 105 -13.30 -4.05 0.58
CA ARG A 105 -13.94 -5.36 0.42
C ARG A 105 -12.93 -6.49 0.40
N SER A 106 -11.80 -6.29 -0.26
CA SER A 106 -10.72 -7.29 -0.33
C SER A 106 -10.08 -7.50 1.03
N ILE A 107 -9.91 -6.43 1.82
CA ILE A 107 -9.44 -6.55 3.20
C ILE A 107 -10.42 -7.39 4.01
N ALA A 108 -11.71 -7.06 3.94
CA ALA A 108 -12.74 -7.78 4.70
C ALA A 108 -12.77 -9.27 4.37
N LYS A 109 -12.59 -9.62 3.09
CA LYS A 109 -12.57 -11.01 2.64
C LYS A 109 -11.35 -11.80 3.13
N ASN A 110 -10.23 -11.14 3.30
CA ASN A 110 -8.96 -11.80 3.55
C ASN A 110 -8.43 -11.63 4.96
N MET A 111 -9.02 -10.77 5.78
CA MET A 111 -8.59 -10.61 7.16
C MET A 111 -8.94 -11.84 7.99
N THR A 112 -8.02 -12.27 8.84
CA THR A 112 -8.21 -13.43 9.71
C THR A 112 -8.25 -13.04 11.19
N ALA A 113 -8.00 -11.78 11.50
CA ALA A 113 -7.98 -11.23 12.85
C ALA A 113 -8.39 -9.75 12.78
N PRO A 114 -8.81 -9.16 13.90
CA PRO A 114 -9.10 -7.73 13.93
C PRO A 114 -7.88 -6.91 13.53
N LEU A 115 -8.10 -5.86 12.75
CA LEU A 115 -7.04 -4.93 12.38
C LEU A 115 -7.60 -3.52 12.28
N ILE A 116 -6.71 -2.54 12.36
CA ILE A 116 -7.07 -1.13 12.24
C ILE A 116 -6.87 -0.71 10.79
N ILE A 117 -7.94 -0.21 10.17
CA ILE A 117 -7.89 0.26 8.79
C ILE A 117 -7.80 1.78 8.79
N ILE A 118 -6.80 2.30 8.08
CA ILE A 118 -6.56 3.73 7.97
C ILE A 118 -6.66 4.13 6.49
N ASN A 119 -7.60 5.00 6.17
CA ASN A 119 -7.76 5.48 4.81
C ASN A 119 -6.91 6.73 4.59
N LYS A 120 -5.91 6.62 3.71
CA LYS A 120 -5.07 7.75 3.28
C LYS A 120 -5.46 8.27 1.90
N SER A 121 -6.36 7.59 1.20
CA SER A 121 -6.86 8.09 -0.08
C SER A 121 -7.72 9.34 0.14
N THR A 122 -7.71 10.24 -0.83
CA THR A 122 -8.56 11.43 -0.79
C THR A 122 -10.01 11.02 -1.03
N VAL A 123 -10.87 11.24 -0.04
CA VAL A 123 -12.28 10.84 -0.10
C VAL A 123 -13.17 11.96 0.44
N PRO A 124 -14.43 12.01 0.00
CA PRO A 124 -15.40 12.96 0.57
C PRO A 124 -15.68 12.67 2.04
N ILE A 125 -16.13 13.68 2.75
CA ILE A 125 -16.58 13.56 4.14
C ILE A 125 -17.72 12.53 4.21
N GLY A 126 -17.64 11.62 5.15
CA GLY A 126 -18.66 10.60 5.35
C GLY A 126 -18.44 9.28 4.60
N THR A 127 -17.32 9.16 3.89
CA THR A 127 -17.00 7.93 3.13
C THR A 127 -16.74 6.72 4.03
#